data_ef509216946b72205e0486614abffcd4
#
_entry.id   ef509216946b72205e0486614abffcd4
#
_cell.length_a   1.000
_cell.length_b   1.000
_cell.length_c   1.000
_cell.angle_alpha   90.00
_cell.angle_beta   90.00
_cell.angle_gamma   90.00
#
_symmetry.space_group_name_H-M   'P 1'
#
loop_
_entity.id
_entity.type
_entity.pdbx_description
1 polymer ?
#
loop_
_entity_poly.entity_id
_entity_poly.type
_entity_poly.pdbx_seq_one_letter_code
_entity_poly.pdbx_strand_id
1 'polypeptide(L)'
;MKILHSNIIGDSNKHLIILHGFLGMGDNWKTHAKKIALEGFTVHLLDLRNHGRSFWDNDFTFNSMAEDIYNYIKFKKISKADLIGHSMGGNLAF
;
A
#
# COMPACT_ATOMS: atom_id res chain seq x y z
N MET A 1 -12.74 9.77 -8.16
CA MET A 1 -12.16 8.90 -7.09
C MET A 1 -10.68 9.14 -6.98
N LYS A 2 -10.19 9.39 -5.78
CA LYS A 2 -8.76 9.59 -5.55
C LYS A 2 -8.12 8.25 -5.24
N ILE A 3 -7.01 7.95 -5.89
CA ILE A 3 -6.32 6.67 -5.75
C ILE A 3 -4.94 6.92 -5.13
N LEU A 4 -4.57 6.08 -4.16
CA LEU A 4 -3.27 6.17 -3.48
C LEU A 4 -2.13 6.02 -4.48
N HIS A 5 -1.07 6.80 -4.27
CA HIS A 5 0.16 6.65 -5.02
C HIS A 5 0.84 5.33 -4.65
N SER A 6 1.39 4.66 -5.63
CA SER A 6 2.12 3.41 -5.40
C SER A 6 3.36 3.32 -6.25
N ASN A 7 4.37 2.63 -5.72
CA ASN A 7 5.47 2.11 -6.51
C ASN A 7 5.28 0.61 -6.61
N ILE A 8 5.29 0.06 -7.82
CA ILE A 8 5.04 -1.35 -8.05
C ILE A 8 6.33 -2.02 -8.53
N ILE A 9 6.72 -3.09 -7.86
CA ILE A 9 7.95 -3.84 -8.16
C ILE A 9 7.58 -5.31 -8.41
N GLY A 10 7.95 -5.81 -9.58
CA GLY A 10 7.63 -7.19 -9.98
C GLY A 10 6.51 -7.27 -11.01
N ASP A 11 6.30 -8.47 -11.54
CA ASP A 11 5.29 -8.71 -12.58
C ASP A 11 4.57 -10.05 -12.40
N SER A 12 4.42 -10.49 -11.16
CA SER A 12 3.76 -11.74 -10.82
C SER A 12 2.25 -11.55 -10.60
N ASN A 13 1.52 -12.67 -10.66
CA ASN A 13 0.11 -12.71 -10.29
C ASN A 13 -0.12 -12.72 -8.78
N LYS A 14 0.95 -12.92 -8.00
CA LYS A 14 0.89 -12.90 -6.54
C LYS A 14 1.18 -11.48 -6.06
N HIS A 15 0.17 -10.82 -5.55
CA HIS A 15 0.27 -9.43 -5.12
C HIS A 15 0.49 -9.32 -3.62
N LEU A 16 1.44 -8.46 -3.23
CA LEU A 16 1.71 -8.13 -1.84
C LEU A 16 1.66 -6.61 -1.70
N ILE A 17 0.84 -6.14 -0.77
CA ILE A 17 0.70 -4.70 -0.51
C ILE A 17 1.36 -4.39 0.83
N ILE A 18 2.29 -3.43 0.83
CA ILE A 18 2.97 -2.98 2.04
C ILE A 18 2.41 -1.63 2.46
N LEU A 19 1.96 -1.55 3.72
CA LEU A 19 1.39 -0.36 4.33
C LEU A 19 2.38 0.17 5.37
N HIS A 20 2.87 1.39 5.14
CA HIS A 20 3.87 2.02 6.02
C HIS A 20 3.27 2.54 7.32
N GLY A 21 4.13 2.94 8.27
CA GLY A 21 3.72 3.53 9.52
C GLY A 21 3.45 5.04 9.39
N PHE A 22 3.01 5.64 10.50
CA PHE A 22 2.74 7.07 10.57
C PHE A 22 4.00 7.87 10.23
N LEU A 23 3.85 8.92 9.44
CA LEU A 23 4.93 9.76 8.92
C LEU A 23 5.90 9.03 7.98
N GLY A 24 5.58 7.79 7.59
CA GLY A 24 6.36 7.06 6.62
C GLY A 24 5.84 7.24 5.20
N MET A 25 6.39 6.45 4.29
CA MET A 25 5.95 6.36 2.91
C MET A 25 6.39 5.01 2.34
N GLY A 26 5.78 4.61 1.22
CA GLY A 26 6.09 3.33 0.60
C GLY A 26 7.57 3.15 0.29
N ASP A 27 8.23 4.21 -0.15
CA ASP A 27 9.65 4.16 -0.52
C ASP A 27 10.57 3.72 0.62
N ASN A 28 10.15 3.86 1.89
CA ASN A 28 10.92 3.39 3.04
C ASN A 28 11.15 1.87 2.98
N TRP A 29 10.30 1.16 2.25
CA TRP A 29 10.34 -0.31 2.15
C TRP A 29 10.93 -0.81 0.83
N LYS A 30 11.50 0.08 0.02
CA LYS A 30 11.92 -0.25 -1.33
C LYS A 30 12.93 -1.39 -1.41
N THR A 31 13.91 -1.39 -0.52
CA THR A 31 14.94 -2.43 -0.48
C THR A 31 14.34 -3.80 -0.17
N HIS A 32 13.45 -3.85 0.82
CA HIS A 32 12.75 -5.07 1.19
C HIS A 32 11.85 -5.57 0.05
N ALA A 33 11.15 -4.63 -0.59
CA ALA A 33 10.24 -4.96 -1.69
C ALA A 33 10.97 -5.60 -2.87
N LYS A 34 12.16 -5.12 -3.19
CA LYS A 34 12.96 -5.70 -4.27
C LYS A 34 13.32 -7.16 -3.99
N LYS A 35 13.68 -7.47 -2.75
CA LYS A 35 13.99 -8.84 -2.34
C LYS A 35 12.76 -9.73 -2.41
N ILE A 36 11.62 -9.24 -1.96
CA ILE A 36 10.36 -9.98 -1.98
C ILE A 36 9.93 -10.25 -3.42
N ALA A 37 10.09 -9.26 -4.30
CA ALA A 37 9.71 -9.41 -5.71
C ALA A 37 10.51 -10.52 -6.38
N LEU A 38 11.77 -10.72 -6.00
CA LEU A 38 12.58 -11.81 -6.52
C LEU A 38 12.04 -13.19 -6.14
N GLU A 39 11.24 -13.26 -5.09
CA GLU A 39 10.60 -14.52 -4.65
C GLU A 39 9.26 -14.77 -5.36
N GLY A 40 8.94 -14.02 -6.39
CA GLY A 40 7.76 -14.27 -7.21
C GLY A 40 6.53 -13.45 -6.84
N PHE A 41 6.72 -12.26 -6.26
CA PHE A 41 5.63 -11.37 -5.90
C PHE A 41 5.65 -10.09 -6.73
N THR A 42 4.47 -9.51 -6.94
CA THR A 42 4.36 -8.11 -7.34
C THR A 42 4.07 -7.31 -6.09
N VAL A 43 5.01 -6.45 -5.71
CA VAL A 43 4.94 -5.70 -4.46
C VAL A 43 4.45 -4.29 -4.74
N HIS A 44 3.37 -3.89 -4.06
CA HIS A 44 2.80 -2.56 -4.15
C HIS A 44 3.19 -1.77 -2.91
N LEU A 45 4.04 -0.76 -3.07
CA LEU A 45 4.44 0.15 -2.01
C LEU A 45 3.50 1.34 -2.03
N LEU A 46 2.48 1.33 -1.17
CA LEU A 46 1.49 2.40 -1.12
C LEU A 46 1.97 3.54 -0.24
N ASP A 47 1.68 4.77 -0.65
CA ASP A 47 1.71 5.92 0.22
C ASP A 47 0.29 6.12 0.73
N LEU A 48 0.08 6.06 2.05
CA LEU A 48 -1.23 6.28 2.64
C LEU A 48 -1.65 7.75 2.47
N ARG A 49 -2.96 8.05 2.61
CA ARG A 49 -3.42 9.44 2.50
C ARG A 49 -2.64 10.34 3.44
N ASN A 50 -2.43 11.56 3.06
CA ASN A 50 -1.66 12.57 3.80
C ASN A 50 -0.19 12.21 3.98
N HIS A 51 0.32 11.26 3.19
CA HIS A 51 1.72 10.84 3.22
C HIS A 51 2.29 10.78 1.81
N GLY A 52 3.61 11.00 1.71
CA GLY A 52 4.33 10.85 0.45
C GLY A 52 3.67 11.59 -0.70
N ARG A 53 3.42 10.87 -1.79
CA ARG A 53 2.84 11.42 -3.02
C ARG A 53 1.34 11.19 -3.16
N SER A 54 0.72 10.58 -2.15
CA SER A 54 -0.72 10.39 -2.16
C SER A 54 -1.45 11.69 -1.86
N PHE A 55 -2.77 11.69 -2.10
CA PHE A 55 -3.60 12.86 -1.89
C PHE A 55 -3.71 13.22 -0.41
N TRP A 56 -4.10 14.47 -0.13
CA TRP A 56 -4.31 14.99 1.21
C TRP A 56 -5.78 15.28 1.43
N ASP A 57 -6.25 14.96 2.64
CA ASP A 57 -7.65 15.15 3.02
C ASP A 57 -7.74 15.43 4.51
N ASN A 58 -8.73 16.24 4.91
CA ASN A 58 -8.96 16.56 6.33
C ASN A 58 -9.46 15.34 7.10
N ASP A 59 -10.14 14.41 6.43
CA ASP A 59 -10.60 13.17 7.04
C ASP A 59 -9.42 12.19 7.10
N PHE A 60 -8.88 12.02 8.29
CA PHE A 60 -7.75 11.12 8.53
C PHE A 60 -8.11 10.12 9.62
N THR A 61 -9.00 9.18 9.28
CA THR A 61 -9.48 8.13 10.16
C THR A 61 -9.07 6.77 9.63
N PHE A 62 -9.08 5.75 10.50
CA PHE A 62 -8.81 4.39 10.04
C PHE A 62 -9.84 3.93 9.01
N ASN A 63 -11.11 4.32 9.16
CA ASN A 63 -12.14 3.95 8.21
C ASN A 63 -11.85 4.52 6.82
N SER A 64 -11.47 5.79 6.73
CA SER A 64 -11.17 6.41 5.45
C SER A 64 -9.90 5.82 4.83
N MET A 65 -8.88 5.52 5.65
CA MET A 65 -7.66 4.88 5.15
C MET A 65 -7.92 3.46 4.64
N ALA A 66 -8.74 2.69 5.35
CA ALA A 66 -9.12 1.34 4.92
C ALA A 66 -9.90 1.38 3.60
N GLU A 67 -10.78 2.36 3.44
CA GLU A 67 -11.52 2.57 2.21
C GLU A 67 -10.58 2.92 1.04
N ASP A 68 -9.54 3.72 1.31
CA ASP A 68 -8.53 4.04 0.29
C ASP A 68 -7.84 2.78 -0.23
N ILE A 69 -7.50 1.86 0.66
CA ILE A 69 -6.85 0.60 0.29
C ILE A 69 -7.80 -0.25 -0.55
N TYR A 70 -9.06 -0.35 -0.14
CA TYR A 70 -10.08 -1.05 -0.89
C TYR A 70 -10.23 -0.48 -2.30
N ASN A 71 -10.30 0.86 -2.40
CA ASN A 71 -10.41 1.54 -3.69
C ASN A 71 -9.19 1.30 -4.57
N TYR A 72 -8.00 1.26 -3.97
CA TYR A 72 -6.77 0.95 -4.70
C TYR A 72 -6.82 -0.45 -5.30
N ILE A 73 -7.20 -1.43 -4.49
CA ILE A 73 -7.29 -2.83 -4.92
C ILE A 73 -8.29 -2.98 -6.07
N LYS A 74 -9.44 -2.34 -5.96
CA LYS A 74 -10.45 -2.37 -7.02
C LYS A 74 -9.97 -1.68 -8.29
N PHE A 75 -9.34 -0.51 -8.14
CA PHE A 75 -8.84 0.25 -9.29
C PHE A 75 -7.79 -0.54 -10.07
N LYS A 76 -6.90 -1.23 -9.37
CA LYS A 76 -5.86 -2.05 -9.99
C LYS A 76 -6.38 -3.42 -10.44
N LYS A 77 -7.64 -3.73 -10.19
CA LYS A 77 -8.27 -5.00 -10.56
C LYS A 77 -7.55 -6.20 -9.95
N ILE A 78 -7.09 -6.05 -8.72
CA ILE A 78 -6.47 -7.12 -7.97
C ILE A 78 -7.57 -7.96 -7.30
N SER A 79 -7.63 -9.26 -7.62
CA SER A 79 -8.64 -10.13 -7.04
C SER A 79 -8.23 -10.66 -5.67
N LYS A 80 -6.93 -10.76 -5.42
CA LYS A 80 -6.39 -11.33 -4.19
C LYS A 80 -5.03 -10.75 -3.90
N ALA A 81 -4.80 -10.33 -2.66
CA ALA A 81 -3.52 -9.76 -2.25
C ALA A 81 -3.25 -10.07 -0.79
N ASP A 82 -1.96 -10.24 -0.47
CA ASP A 82 -1.49 -10.30 0.92
C ASP A 82 -1.14 -8.88 1.37
N LEU A 83 -1.30 -8.62 2.66
CA LEU A 83 -1.02 -7.30 3.25
C LEU A 83 0.05 -7.42 4.32
N ILE A 84 1.02 -6.52 4.29
CA ILE A 84 1.98 -6.33 5.37
C ILE A 84 1.81 -4.90 5.87
N GLY A 85 1.53 -4.75 7.17
CA GLY A 85 1.39 -3.44 7.78
C GLY A 85 2.44 -3.22 8.86
N HIS A 86 2.95 -2.01 8.95
CA HIS A 86 3.91 -1.59 9.95
C HIS A 86 3.32 -0.46 10.79
N SER A 87 3.22 -0.67 12.12
CA SER A 87 2.65 0.33 13.02
C SER A 87 1.22 0.70 12.61
N MET A 88 0.96 1.93 12.18
CA MET A 88 -0.37 2.36 11.72
C MET A 88 -0.87 1.49 10.57
N GLY A 89 0.03 1.12 9.64
CA GLY A 89 -0.29 0.21 8.54
C GLY A 89 -0.72 -1.17 9.06
N GLY A 90 -0.13 -1.64 10.16
CA GLY A 90 -0.51 -2.89 10.80
C GLY A 90 -1.95 -2.87 11.29
N ASN A 91 -2.38 -1.77 11.88
CA ASN A 91 -3.77 -1.61 12.32
C ASN A 91 -4.75 -1.63 11.15
N LEU A 92 -4.35 -1.09 10.02
CA LEU A 92 -5.17 -1.08 8.82
C LEU A 92 -5.26 -2.47 8.16
N ALA A 93 -4.21 -3.29 8.29
CA ALA A 93 -4.17 -4.62 7.68
C ALA A 93 -5.16 -5.59 8.33
N PHE A 94 -5.54 -5.33 9.57
CA PHE A 94 -6.58 -6.10 10.25
C PHE A 94 -7.95 -5.59 9.85
#